data_60ff51d07735f2921044b376eac37789
#
_entry.id   60ff51d07735f2921044b376eac37789
#
_cell.length_a   1.000
_cell.length_b   1.000
_cell.length_c   1.000
_cell.angle_alpha   90.00
_cell.angle_beta   90.00
_cell.angle_gamma   90.00
#
_symmetry.space_group_name_H-M   'P 1'
#
loop_
_entity.id
_entity.type
_entity.pdbx_description
1 polymer ?
#
loop_
_entity_poly.entity_id
_entity_poly.type
_entity_poly.pdbx_seq_one_letter_code
_entity_poly.pdbx_strand_id
1 'polypeptide(L)'
;MKRVAYFCLFFGIVLSALNTLPAQVERKDRGVFIDSKNEFMDSVVKTADQFINTDQPKKKVLKMYFTGINHPTKTDEFTQYWHNKPISQAISGMCWCFSATSFFESEIYRLTKREIKLSELYTVYWEYVEKTRRYIRERGNSVFGEGSESNAVPRIWKMYGIVPEDVYSGMKAGQIFHDHRALFTELNDYLKSVKSSNAWNEEAAIATVKSILNHFIGEPPKTFSVDGKLMTPKEYFEKVVKLNFDDYVEFMSCMEKPYFKMAEFEVPDNWWHSKDYYNIPLDDFMAGLKKSVRSGYTVCIGGDVSEAGIDGHEGVAMVPSFDIPSNYIDESARQYRFTNGTTGDDHGIHLVGYVEKDGKDWYLIKDSGSGSRNNKHPGYYFFQEDYVKLKMLGFMVHRDAVKEIIKLTADAPEK
;
A
#
# COMPACT_ATOMS: atom_id res chain seq x y z
N MET A 1 -55.55 -29.49 76.67
CA MET A 1 -54.46 -28.52 76.81
C MET A 1 -53.46 -28.77 75.66
N LYS A 2 -53.56 -28.02 74.60
CA LYS A 2 -52.73 -28.20 73.43
C LYS A 2 -51.79 -27.01 73.36
N ARG A 3 -50.46 -27.27 73.37
CA ARG A 3 -49.42 -26.28 73.16
C ARG A 3 -49.16 -26.13 71.59
N VAL A 4 -49.34 -24.95 71.12
CA VAL A 4 -49.01 -24.58 69.73
C VAL A 4 -47.61 -23.98 69.76
N ALA A 5 -46.70 -24.60 69.01
CA ALA A 5 -45.32 -24.09 68.77
C ALA A 5 -45.33 -23.21 67.58
N TYR A 6 -44.90 -21.95 67.70
CA TYR A 6 -44.62 -21.03 66.56
C TYR A 6 -43.25 -21.26 66.06
N PHE A 7 -43.14 -21.59 64.75
CA PHE A 7 -41.88 -21.66 63.98
C PHE A 7 -41.70 -20.32 63.34
N CYS A 8 -40.73 -19.54 63.80
CA CYS A 8 -40.30 -18.31 63.07
C CYS A 8 -39.35 -18.66 62.02
N LEU A 9 -39.77 -18.55 60.75
CA LEU A 9 -38.88 -18.57 59.58
C LEU A 9 -38.24 -17.18 59.42
N PHE A 10 -36.90 -17.10 59.59
CA PHE A 10 -36.12 -15.94 59.24
C PHE A 10 -35.79 -16.05 57.74
N PHE A 11 -36.43 -15.24 56.94
CA PHE A 11 -36.01 -15.02 55.51
C PHE A 11 -34.90 -13.99 55.51
N GLY A 12 -33.66 -14.45 55.33
CA GLY A 12 -32.52 -13.59 55.09
C GLY A 12 -32.55 -13.09 53.63
N ILE A 13 -32.88 -11.83 53.47
CA ILE A 13 -32.73 -11.15 52.17
C ILE A 13 -31.25 -10.84 52.00
N VAL A 14 -30.56 -11.64 51.17
CA VAL A 14 -29.23 -11.30 50.67
C VAL A 14 -29.41 -10.24 49.58
N LEU A 15 -29.23 -8.98 49.93
CA LEU A 15 -29.03 -7.93 48.91
C LEU A 15 -27.67 -8.16 48.25
N SER A 16 -27.64 -8.82 47.12
CA SER A 16 -26.52 -8.75 46.21
C SER A 16 -26.47 -7.35 45.59
N ALA A 17 -25.62 -6.50 46.13
CA ALA A 17 -25.23 -5.25 45.45
C ALA A 17 -24.55 -5.62 44.12
N LEU A 18 -25.34 -5.65 43.05
CA LEU A 18 -24.81 -5.58 41.70
C LEU A 18 -24.12 -4.21 41.53
N ASN A 19 -22.82 -4.20 41.74
CA ASN A 19 -21.99 -3.11 41.25
C ASN A 19 -22.12 -3.09 39.73
N THR A 20 -23.11 -2.37 39.20
CA THR A 20 -23.13 -1.95 37.82
C THR A 20 -21.94 -1.00 37.67
N LEU A 21 -20.81 -1.55 37.20
CA LEU A 21 -19.78 -0.71 36.60
C LEU A 21 -20.50 0.19 35.61
N PRO A 22 -20.33 1.52 35.69
CA PRO A 22 -20.90 2.38 34.68
C PRO A 22 -20.35 1.88 33.35
N ALA A 23 -21.24 1.49 32.46
CA ALA A 23 -20.84 1.20 31.07
C ALA A 23 -20.01 2.39 30.61
N GLN A 24 -18.74 2.15 30.36
CA GLN A 24 -17.83 3.18 29.87
C GLN A 24 -18.49 3.71 28.60
N VAL A 25 -19.03 4.91 28.67
CA VAL A 25 -19.64 5.55 27.49
C VAL A 25 -18.56 5.59 26.43
N GLU A 26 -18.71 4.73 25.43
CA GLU A 26 -17.78 4.66 24.32
C GLU A 26 -17.66 6.07 23.75
N ARG A 27 -16.45 6.66 23.88
CA ARG A 27 -16.23 8.04 23.49
C ARG A 27 -16.43 8.12 21.99
N LYS A 28 -17.48 8.79 21.58
CA LYS A 28 -17.78 9.03 20.16
C LYS A 28 -16.78 10.07 19.64
N ASP A 29 -15.92 9.67 18.70
CA ASP A 29 -15.08 10.60 17.99
C ASP A 29 -15.92 11.56 17.12
N ARG A 30 -15.31 12.63 16.65
CA ARG A 30 -16.00 13.64 15.85
C ARG A 30 -15.16 14.08 14.67
N GLY A 31 -15.83 14.47 13.59
CA GLY A 31 -15.23 15.14 12.46
C GLY A 31 -15.15 16.64 12.70
N VAL A 32 -14.12 17.26 12.15
CA VAL A 32 -13.94 18.71 12.09
C VAL A 32 -13.55 19.10 10.67
N PHE A 33 -13.96 20.31 10.27
CA PHE A 33 -13.51 20.88 9.01
C PHE A 33 -12.21 21.63 9.25
N ILE A 34 -11.14 21.20 8.58
CA ILE A 34 -9.83 21.85 8.59
C ILE A 34 -9.45 22.29 7.19
N ASP A 35 -8.57 23.29 7.08
CA ASP A 35 -7.97 23.63 5.80
C ASP A 35 -7.10 22.47 5.32
N SER A 36 -7.28 22.05 4.08
CA SER A 36 -6.41 21.05 3.46
C SER A 36 -5.01 21.65 3.28
N LYS A 37 -4.01 21.09 3.95
CA LYS A 37 -2.61 21.52 3.87
C LYS A 37 -1.71 20.31 3.67
N ASN A 38 -0.73 20.48 2.80
CA ASN A 38 0.36 19.52 2.63
C ASN A 38 1.63 20.33 2.36
N GLU A 39 2.26 20.81 3.45
CA GLU A 39 3.44 21.70 3.38
C GLU A 39 4.61 21.03 2.65
N PHE A 40 4.73 19.71 2.78
CA PHE A 40 5.74 18.96 2.03
C PHE A 40 5.48 19.04 0.52
N MET A 41 4.25 18.74 0.07
CA MET A 41 3.91 18.80 -1.35
C MET A 41 4.00 20.24 -1.90
N ASP A 42 3.59 21.25 -1.14
CA ASP A 42 3.74 22.63 -1.50
C ASP A 42 5.22 22.98 -1.76
N SER A 43 6.15 22.47 -0.92
CA SER A 43 7.59 22.67 -1.11
C SER A 43 8.12 21.93 -2.35
N VAL A 44 7.63 20.71 -2.63
CA VAL A 44 7.97 19.94 -3.84
C VAL A 44 7.54 20.68 -5.10
N VAL A 45 6.28 21.12 -5.15
CA VAL A 45 5.72 21.87 -6.29
C VAL A 45 6.49 23.17 -6.51
N LYS A 46 6.76 23.93 -5.46
CA LYS A 46 7.56 25.16 -5.55
C LYS A 46 8.99 24.94 -6.06
N THR A 47 9.57 23.79 -5.74
CA THR A 47 10.91 23.41 -6.23
C THR A 47 10.87 22.97 -7.69
N ALA A 48 9.82 22.24 -8.06
CA ALA A 48 9.62 21.72 -9.41
C ALA A 48 9.25 22.82 -10.42
N ASP A 49 8.50 23.84 -9.96
CA ASP A 49 8.02 24.91 -10.83
C ASP A 49 8.06 26.28 -10.12
N GLN A 50 9.06 27.09 -10.46
CA GLN A 50 9.25 28.43 -9.90
C GLN A 50 8.15 29.43 -10.31
N PHE A 51 7.28 29.10 -11.27
CA PHE A 51 6.25 29.96 -11.83
C PHE A 51 4.83 29.59 -11.40
N ILE A 52 4.63 28.50 -10.64
CA ILE A 52 3.30 28.14 -10.14
C ILE A 52 2.88 29.15 -9.07
N ASN A 53 1.77 29.83 -9.33
CA ASN A 53 1.08 30.63 -8.35
C ASN A 53 0.39 29.69 -7.33
N THR A 54 0.90 29.67 -6.09
CA THR A 54 0.38 28.80 -5.01
C THR A 54 -0.89 29.32 -4.34
N ASP A 55 -1.43 30.47 -4.77
CA ASP A 55 -2.69 31.03 -4.27
C ASP A 55 -3.93 30.27 -4.81
N GLN A 56 -3.95 28.96 -4.60
CA GLN A 56 -5.19 28.19 -4.77
C GLN A 56 -6.11 28.42 -3.56
N PRO A 57 -7.43 28.58 -3.78
CA PRO A 57 -8.36 28.73 -2.67
C PRO A 57 -8.26 27.50 -1.75
N LYS A 58 -8.02 27.74 -0.46
CA LYS A 58 -7.88 26.67 0.53
C LYS A 58 -9.19 25.89 0.65
N LYS A 59 -9.16 24.64 0.26
CA LYS A 59 -10.30 23.73 0.41
C LYS A 59 -10.33 23.20 1.85
N LYS A 60 -11.49 23.28 2.49
CA LYS A 60 -11.71 22.60 3.77
C LYS A 60 -12.08 21.15 3.54
N VAL A 61 -11.51 20.25 4.34
CA VAL A 61 -11.81 18.83 4.35
C VAL A 61 -12.28 18.41 5.73
N LEU A 62 -13.22 17.45 5.79
CA LEU A 62 -13.63 16.84 7.04
C LEU A 62 -12.57 15.82 7.45
N LYS A 63 -12.01 15.99 8.66
CA LYS A 63 -11.02 15.08 9.24
C LYS A 63 -11.46 14.64 10.63
N MET A 64 -11.03 13.46 11.03
CA MET A 64 -11.13 12.99 12.40
C MET A 64 -10.33 13.90 13.32
N TYR A 65 -10.84 14.16 14.51
CA TYR A 65 -10.18 14.98 15.53
C TYR A 65 -9.45 14.10 16.52
N PHE A 66 -8.12 14.10 16.49
CA PHE A 66 -7.28 13.16 17.24
C PHE A 66 -7.00 13.56 18.69
N THR A 67 -7.31 14.79 19.12
CA THR A 67 -7.03 15.22 20.51
C THR A 67 -7.70 14.33 21.53
N GLY A 68 -6.89 13.72 22.39
CA GLY A 68 -7.32 12.80 23.47
C GLY A 68 -7.66 11.40 23.00
N ILE A 69 -7.33 11.04 21.75
CA ILE A 69 -7.34 9.66 21.27
C ILE A 69 -5.96 9.05 21.56
N ASN A 70 -5.95 7.88 22.17
CA ASN A 70 -4.70 7.17 22.44
C ASN A 70 -4.26 6.40 21.21
N HIS A 71 -3.05 6.71 20.72
CA HIS A 71 -2.43 6.04 19.58
C HIS A 71 -0.90 6.02 19.75
N PRO A 72 -0.15 5.20 19.01
CA PRO A 72 1.30 5.30 18.98
C PRO A 72 1.73 6.68 18.49
N THR A 73 2.84 7.20 19.02
CA THR A 73 3.36 8.54 18.71
C THR A 73 4.80 8.53 18.22
N LYS A 74 5.45 7.36 18.28
CA LYS A 74 6.86 7.19 17.90
C LYS A 74 7.07 5.84 17.21
N THR A 75 8.00 5.81 16.28
CA THR A 75 8.39 4.58 15.58
C THR A 75 9.08 3.56 16.49
N ASP A 76 9.73 4.01 17.58
CA ASP A 76 10.40 3.12 18.55
C ASP A 76 9.44 2.37 19.50
N GLU A 77 8.15 2.71 19.51
CA GLU A 77 7.10 1.90 20.17
C GLU A 77 6.87 0.56 19.46
N PHE A 78 7.27 0.44 18.19
CA PHE A 78 6.97 -0.73 17.35
C PHE A 78 8.11 -1.75 17.36
N THR A 79 7.78 -3.02 17.34
CA THR A 79 8.67 -4.07 16.86
C THR A 79 8.82 -3.90 15.36
N GLN A 80 10.02 -3.52 14.90
CA GLN A 80 10.28 -3.19 13.50
C GLN A 80 11.27 -4.17 12.88
N TYR A 81 11.13 -4.34 11.56
CA TYR A 81 12.06 -5.11 10.75
C TYR A 81 12.89 -4.20 9.88
N TRP A 82 14.06 -4.69 9.48
CA TRP A 82 14.97 -3.89 8.67
C TRP A 82 14.31 -3.44 7.36
N HIS A 83 14.47 -2.19 7.04
CA HIS A 83 14.06 -1.56 5.79
C HIS A 83 14.93 -0.33 5.53
N ASN A 84 15.10 0.04 4.26
CA ASN A 84 15.74 1.30 3.89
C ASN A 84 14.93 2.49 4.38
N LYS A 85 15.59 3.64 4.58
CA LYS A 85 14.90 4.89 4.95
C LYS A 85 13.79 5.23 3.94
N PRO A 86 12.68 5.84 4.40
CA PRO A 86 11.62 6.29 3.50
C PRO A 86 12.13 7.32 2.49
N ILE A 87 11.83 7.13 1.23
CA ILE A 87 12.05 8.10 0.15
C ILE A 87 10.71 8.55 -0.42
N SER A 88 10.67 9.75 -1.00
CA SER A 88 9.43 10.30 -1.56
C SER A 88 9.30 9.98 -3.04
N GLN A 89 8.10 9.52 -3.46
CA GLN A 89 7.73 9.45 -4.87
C GLN A 89 7.42 10.83 -5.48
N ALA A 90 7.29 11.85 -4.64
CA ALA A 90 7.00 13.25 -4.96
C ALA A 90 5.79 13.41 -5.91
N ILE A 91 5.96 14.01 -7.09
CA ILE A 91 4.88 14.23 -8.05
C ILE A 91 4.90 13.09 -9.08
N SER A 92 4.45 11.91 -8.64
CA SER A 92 4.32 10.72 -9.49
C SER A 92 3.30 9.74 -8.93
N GLY A 93 2.68 8.93 -9.78
CA GLY A 93 1.75 7.85 -9.41
C GLY A 93 2.46 6.49 -9.23
N MET A 94 3.61 6.45 -8.54
CA MET A 94 4.48 5.26 -8.50
C MET A 94 4.54 4.55 -7.15
N CYS A 95 3.55 4.78 -6.27
CA CYS A 95 3.48 4.16 -4.94
C CYS A 95 3.65 2.64 -4.98
N TRP A 96 3.02 1.98 -5.95
CA TRP A 96 3.13 0.55 -6.19
C TRP A 96 4.58 0.07 -6.32
N CYS A 97 5.40 0.82 -7.06
CA CYS A 97 6.81 0.49 -7.27
C CYS A 97 7.67 0.78 -6.05
N PHE A 98 7.45 1.93 -5.40
CA PHE A 98 8.19 2.31 -4.19
C PHE A 98 7.92 1.34 -3.04
N SER A 99 6.66 0.94 -2.83
CA SER A 99 6.28 -0.01 -1.76
C SER A 99 6.82 -1.41 -2.02
N ALA A 100 6.61 -1.95 -3.22
CA ALA A 100 7.06 -3.31 -3.54
C ALA A 100 8.59 -3.42 -3.65
N THR A 101 9.28 -2.41 -4.20
CA THR A 101 10.76 -2.38 -4.20
C THR A 101 11.29 -2.35 -2.76
N SER A 102 10.72 -1.52 -1.89
CA SER A 102 11.06 -1.46 -0.48
C SER A 102 10.83 -2.80 0.24
N PHE A 103 9.73 -3.48 -0.06
CA PHE A 103 9.44 -4.82 0.45
C PHE A 103 10.51 -5.83 0.01
N PHE A 104 10.86 -5.88 -1.26
CA PHE A 104 11.90 -6.79 -1.76
C PHE A 104 13.30 -6.46 -1.23
N GLU A 105 13.62 -5.20 -0.99
CA GLU A 105 14.86 -4.79 -0.30
C GLU A 105 14.91 -5.40 1.12
N SER A 106 13.81 -5.36 1.86
CA SER A 106 13.71 -5.98 3.18
C SER A 106 13.82 -7.50 3.12
N GLU A 107 13.26 -8.13 2.09
CA GLU A 107 13.38 -9.57 1.87
C GLU A 107 14.82 -9.98 1.51
N ILE A 108 15.53 -9.20 0.68
CA ILE A 108 16.96 -9.42 0.41
C ILE A 108 17.75 -9.35 1.72
N TYR A 109 17.49 -8.33 2.55
CA TYR A 109 18.15 -8.23 3.86
C TYR A 109 17.78 -9.39 4.79
N ARG A 110 16.52 -9.78 4.85
CA ARG A 110 16.06 -10.91 5.67
C ARG A 110 16.81 -12.19 5.31
N LEU A 111 16.96 -12.47 4.01
CA LEU A 111 17.56 -13.69 3.48
C LEU A 111 19.11 -13.66 3.50
N THR A 112 19.72 -12.49 3.25
CA THR A 112 21.17 -12.41 2.96
C THR A 112 21.94 -11.49 3.91
N LYS A 113 21.26 -10.68 4.72
CA LYS A 113 21.82 -9.61 5.55
C LYS A 113 22.54 -8.51 4.77
N ARG A 114 22.29 -8.40 3.46
CA ARG A 114 22.88 -7.37 2.61
C ARG A 114 21.92 -6.17 2.52
N GLU A 115 22.43 -5.00 2.81
CA GLU A 115 21.73 -3.73 2.61
C GLU A 115 21.88 -3.30 1.15
N ILE A 116 20.80 -3.35 0.40
CA ILE A 116 20.78 -2.97 -1.02
C ILE A 116 19.68 -1.94 -1.22
N LYS A 117 19.98 -0.88 -1.95
CA LYS A 117 18.99 0.06 -2.46
C LYS A 117 18.85 -0.14 -3.97
N LEU A 118 17.64 -0.46 -4.41
CA LEU A 118 17.28 -0.76 -5.79
C LEU A 118 16.58 0.43 -6.44
N SER A 119 16.68 0.52 -7.76
CA SER A 119 16.09 1.60 -8.54
C SER A 119 14.61 1.35 -8.82
N GLU A 120 13.74 2.14 -8.25
CA GLU A 120 12.31 2.16 -8.60
C GLU A 120 12.11 2.62 -10.05
N LEU A 121 12.86 3.63 -10.47
CA LEU A 121 12.71 4.25 -11.80
C LEU A 121 13.11 3.32 -12.94
N TYR A 122 14.04 2.38 -12.71
CA TYR A 122 14.35 1.34 -13.67
C TYR A 122 13.12 0.45 -13.94
N THR A 123 12.44 0.06 -12.88
CA THR A 123 11.20 -0.74 -12.96
C THR A 123 10.10 0.03 -13.68
N VAL A 124 9.89 1.28 -13.31
CA VAL A 124 8.89 2.18 -13.88
C VAL A 124 9.13 2.42 -15.38
N TYR A 125 10.37 2.60 -15.80
CA TYR A 125 10.71 2.75 -17.22
C TYR A 125 10.18 1.57 -18.05
N TRP A 126 10.47 0.36 -17.60
CA TRP A 126 10.06 -0.85 -18.32
C TRP A 126 8.55 -1.12 -18.19
N GLU A 127 7.94 -0.72 -17.08
CA GLU A 127 6.48 -0.80 -16.93
C GLU A 127 5.76 0.08 -17.97
N TYR A 128 6.22 1.31 -18.21
CA TYR A 128 5.66 2.14 -19.27
C TYR A 128 5.86 1.53 -20.67
N VAL A 129 6.99 0.88 -20.91
CA VAL A 129 7.21 0.17 -22.18
C VAL A 129 6.22 -0.97 -22.37
N GLU A 130 5.95 -1.77 -21.32
CA GLU A 130 4.99 -2.88 -21.39
C GLU A 130 3.54 -2.39 -21.50
N LYS A 131 3.17 -1.34 -20.79
CA LYS A 131 1.88 -0.66 -20.95
C LYS A 131 1.67 -0.18 -22.39
N THR A 132 2.70 0.44 -22.98
CA THR A 132 2.66 0.86 -24.38
C THR A 132 2.43 -0.32 -25.31
N ARG A 133 3.17 -1.41 -25.11
CA ARG A 133 3.05 -2.63 -25.91
C ARG A 133 1.61 -3.14 -25.91
N ARG A 134 1.01 -3.24 -24.74
CA ARG A 134 -0.37 -3.69 -24.61
C ARG A 134 -1.36 -2.70 -25.24
N TYR A 135 -1.17 -1.39 -25.01
CA TYR A 135 -2.01 -0.35 -25.59
C TYR A 135 -2.07 -0.46 -27.11
N ILE A 136 -0.93 -0.70 -27.77
CA ILE A 136 -0.85 -0.87 -29.23
C ILE A 136 -1.55 -2.17 -29.66
N ARG A 137 -1.30 -3.29 -29.01
CA ARG A 137 -1.91 -4.59 -29.30
C ARG A 137 -3.43 -4.56 -29.15
N GLU A 138 -3.93 -3.87 -28.14
CA GLU A 138 -5.36 -3.75 -27.85
C GLU A 138 -6.02 -2.52 -28.53
N ARG A 139 -5.32 -1.89 -29.46
CA ARG A 139 -5.87 -0.75 -30.23
C ARG A 139 -6.40 0.37 -29.32
N GLY A 140 -5.67 0.69 -28.25
CA GLY A 140 -6.00 1.74 -27.30
C GLY A 140 -7.17 1.42 -26.37
N ASN A 141 -7.48 0.15 -26.13
CA ASN A 141 -8.52 -0.30 -25.20
C ASN A 141 -7.97 -0.72 -23.83
N SER A 142 -6.64 -0.80 -23.66
CA SER A 142 -6.04 -1.00 -22.33
C SER A 142 -5.85 0.32 -21.58
N VAL A 143 -5.83 0.23 -20.26
CA VAL A 143 -5.51 1.37 -19.39
C VAL A 143 -4.04 1.76 -19.57
N PHE A 144 -3.79 3.06 -19.73
CA PHE A 144 -2.45 3.64 -19.70
C PHE A 144 -2.42 4.75 -18.63
N GLY A 145 -2.01 4.36 -17.42
CA GLY A 145 -1.90 5.21 -16.25
C GLY A 145 -0.50 5.16 -15.63
N GLU A 146 -0.22 5.99 -14.63
CA GLU A 146 1.02 5.90 -13.86
C GLU A 146 0.99 4.72 -12.88
N GLY A 147 -0.17 4.42 -12.30
CA GLY A 147 -0.38 3.35 -11.32
C GLY A 147 -0.18 1.96 -11.91
N SER A 148 0.14 1.02 -11.05
CA SER A 148 0.22 -0.42 -11.30
C SER A 148 0.10 -1.16 -9.97
N GLU A 149 0.11 -2.50 -10.01
CA GLU A 149 0.05 -3.35 -8.82
C GLU A 149 1.45 -3.76 -8.32
N SER A 150 1.53 -4.18 -7.06
CA SER A 150 2.78 -4.65 -6.44
C SER A 150 3.45 -5.79 -7.21
N ASN A 151 2.67 -6.71 -7.80
CA ASN A 151 3.17 -7.85 -8.59
C ASN A 151 3.68 -7.44 -9.99
N ALA A 152 3.54 -6.19 -10.39
CA ALA A 152 4.24 -5.67 -11.56
C ALA A 152 5.77 -5.68 -11.35
N VAL A 153 6.23 -5.42 -10.12
CA VAL A 153 7.67 -5.37 -9.82
C VAL A 153 8.35 -6.72 -10.11
N PRO A 154 7.94 -7.87 -9.54
CA PRO A 154 8.53 -9.15 -9.89
C PRO A 154 8.36 -9.51 -11.37
N ARG A 155 7.25 -9.13 -12.00
CA ARG A 155 7.03 -9.33 -13.43
C ARG A 155 8.09 -8.60 -14.26
N ILE A 156 8.33 -7.32 -13.98
CA ILE A 156 9.33 -6.52 -14.70
C ILE A 156 10.75 -7.01 -14.41
N TRP A 157 11.07 -7.36 -13.17
CA TRP A 157 12.41 -7.86 -12.84
C TRP A 157 12.70 -9.22 -13.47
N LYS A 158 11.71 -10.10 -13.59
CA LYS A 158 11.82 -11.35 -14.37
C LYS A 158 12.13 -11.06 -15.85
N MET A 159 11.58 -10.00 -16.42
CA MET A 159 11.74 -9.66 -17.86
C MET A 159 13.02 -8.89 -18.15
N TYR A 160 13.35 -7.89 -17.34
CA TYR A 160 14.38 -6.89 -17.63
C TYR A 160 15.52 -6.85 -16.62
N GLY A 161 15.41 -7.55 -15.50
CA GLY A 161 16.36 -7.43 -14.39
C GLY A 161 16.09 -6.17 -13.56
N ILE A 162 17.09 -5.76 -12.80
CA ILE A 162 17.06 -4.58 -11.93
C ILE A 162 18.47 -4.01 -11.79
N VAL A 163 18.59 -2.75 -11.37
CA VAL A 163 19.85 -2.08 -11.11
C VAL A 163 19.81 -1.40 -9.72
N PRO A 164 20.97 -1.12 -9.10
CA PRO A 164 21.03 -0.25 -7.93
C PRO A 164 20.53 1.17 -8.22
N GLU A 165 20.03 1.85 -7.21
CA GLU A 165 19.51 3.23 -7.31
C GLU A 165 20.59 4.24 -7.72
N ASP A 166 21.82 4.08 -7.21
CA ASP A 166 22.97 4.92 -7.55
C ASP A 166 23.45 4.76 -9.02
N VAL A 167 23.09 3.65 -9.67
CA VAL A 167 23.35 3.40 -11.09
C VAL A 167 22.30 4.08 -11.98
N TYR A 168 21.05 4.12 -11.52
CA TYR A 168 19.96 4.73 -12.28
C TYR A 168 18.87 5.23 -11.34
N SER A 169 18.93 6.50 -11.00
CA SER A 169 17.91 7.15 -10.14
C SER A 169 16.68 7.66 -10.89
N GLY A 170 16.77 7.77 -12.22
CA GLY A 170 15.74 8.42 -13.05
C GLY A 170 15.63 9.93 -12.85
N MET A 171 16.57 10.56 -12.12
CA MET A 171 16.61 12.00 -11.89
C MET A 171 17.67 12.67 -12.76
N LYS A 172 17.37 13.87 -13.27
CA LYS A 172 18.33 14.70 -13.99
C LYS A 172 19.26 15.41 -13.00
N ALA A 173 20.43 15.83 -13.49
CA ALA A 173 21.37 16.60 -12.70
C ALA A 173 20.71 17.85 -12.09
N GLY A 174 20.82 18.03 -10.79
CA GLY A 174 20.22 19.14 -10.04
C GLY A 174 18.74 18.95 -9.66
N GLN A 175 18.08 17.90 -10.11
CA GLN A 175 16.75 17.54 -9.70
C GLN A 175 16.81 16.83 -8.34
N ILE A 176 15.95 17.22 -7.40
CA ILE A 176 15.89 16.65 -6.03
C ILE A 176 14.59 15.90 -5.75
N PHE A 177 13.58 16.06 -6.61
CA PHE A 177 12.30 15.35 -6.53
C PHE A 177 11.87 14.89 -7.91
N HIS A 178 11.17 13.76 -7.96
CA HIS A 178 10.51 13.30 -9.18
C HIS A 178 9.33 14.21 -9.53
N ASP A 179 9.23 14.58 -10.81
CA ASP A 179 8.08 15.29 -11.37
C ASP A 179 7.74 14.67 -12.73
N HIS A 180 6.69 13.87 -12.74
CA HIS A 180 6.26 13.13 -13.92
C HIS A 180 5.10 13.77 -14.67
N ARG A 181 4.62 14.94 -14.28
CA ARG A 181 3.49 15.63 -14.91
C ARG A 181 3.70 15.82 -16.42
N ALA A 182 4.85 16.40 -16.80
CA ALA A 182 5.18 16.62 -18.20
C ALA A 182 5.43 15.30 -18.94
N LEU A 183 6.17 14.37 -18.34
CA LEU A 183 6.40 13.03 -18.87
C LEU A 183 5.07 12.33 -19.20
N PHE A 184 4.17 12.27 -18.22
CA PHE A 184 2.91 11.56 -18.37
C PHE A 184 1.97 12.23 -19.38
N THR A 185 1.98 13.57 -19.45
CA THR A 185 1.25 14.33 -20.47
C THR A 185 1.74 13.97 -21.87
N GLU A 186 3.06 14.02 -22.10
CA GLU A 186 3.65 13.74 -23.42
C GLU A 186 3.40 12.30 -23.87
N LEU A 187 3.54 11.33 -22.98
CA LEU A 187 3.22 9.92 -23.26
C LEU A 187 1.76 9.74 -23.67
N ASN A 188 0.83 10.34 -22.93
CA ASN A 188 -0.61 10.24 -23.23
C ASN A 188 -0.97 10.93 -24.54
N ASP A 189 -0.42 12.10 -24.82
CA ASP A 189 -0.72 12.83 -26.05
C ASP A 189 -0.16 12.11 -27.28
N TYR A 190 1.01 11.50 -27.14
CA TYR A 190 1.52 10.62 -28.19
C TYR A 190 0.61 9.41 -28.44
N LEU A 191 0.20 8.70 -27.39
CA LEU A 191 -0.66 7.52 -27.53
C LEU A 191 -2.07 7.88 -28.06
N LYS A 192 -2.62 9.02 -27.65
CA LYS A 192 -3.85 9.56 -28.25
C LYS A 192 -3.68 9.84 -29.75
N SER A 193 -2.54 10.39 -30.17
CA SER A 193 -2.20 10.60 -31.58
C SER A 193 -2.13 9.27 -32.33
N VAL A 194 -1.48 8.25 -31.77
CA VAL A 194 -1.44 6.90 -32.35
C VAL A 194 -2.84 6.36 -32.56
N LYS A 195 -3.73 6.49 -31.56
CA LYS A 195 -5.12 6.03 -31.62
C LYS A 195 -5.92 6.78 -32.69
N SER A 196 -5.84 8.11 -32.71
CA SER A 196 -6.58 8.94 -33.65
C SER A 196 -6.12 8.75 -35.13
N SER A 197 -4.84 8.47 -35.32
CA SER A 197 -4.25 8.21 -36.64
C SER A 197 -4.32 6.74 -37.07
N ASN A 198 -4.85 5.85 -36.23
CA ASN A 198 -4.88 4.41 -36.45
C ASN A 198 -3.45 3.82 -36.75
N ALA A 199 -2.42 4.37 -36.11
CA ALA A 199 -1.01 4.10 -36.37
C ALA A 199 -0.45 3.01 -35.46
N TRP A 200 -0.93 1.77 -35.57
CA TRP A 200 -0.67 0.65 -34.65
C TRP A 200 0.61 -0.13 -34.97
N ASN A 201 1.72 0.57 -35.17
CA ASN A 201 3.04 -0.08 -35.30
C ASN A 201 3.69 -0.16 -33.91
N GLU A 202 3.76 -1.38 -33.36
CA GLU A 202 4.29 -1.61 -32.01
C GLU A 202 5.75 -1.17 -31.88
N GLU A 203 6.60 -1.52 -32.84
CA GLU A 203 8.02 -1.20 -32.79
C GLU A 203 8.26 0.32 -32.82
N ALA A 204 7.60 1.02 -33.73
CA ALA A 204 7.68 2.47 -33.85
C ALA A 204 7.13 3.16 -32.57
N ALA A 205 6.01 2.69 -32.05
CA ALA A 205 5.42 3.25 -30.84
C ALA A 205 6.34 3.08 -29.62
N ILE A 206 6.91 1.90 -29.42
CA ILE A 206 7.87 1.63 -28.34
C ILE A 206 9.13 2.48 -28.49
N ALA A 207 9.64 2.65 -29.70
CA ALA A 207 10.82 3.50 -29.94
C ALA A 207 10.54 4.96 -29.56
N THR A 208 9.37 5.49 -29.93
CA THR A 208 8.96 6.86 -29.56
C THR A 208 8.77 7.00 -28.05
N VAL A 209 8.06 6.09 -27.40
CA VAL A 209 7.87 6.10 -25.95
C VAL A 209 9.19 6.03 -25.21
N LYS A 210 10.13 5.18 -25.65
CA LYS A 210 11.49 5.15 -25.08
C LYS A 210 12.22 6.47 -25.27
N SER A 211 12.07 7.14 -26.39
CA SER A 211 12.68 8.46 -26.62
C SER A 211 12.13 9.51 -25.63
N ILE A 212 10.83 9.50 -25.39
CA ILE A 212 10.19 10.37 -24.39
C ILE A 212 10.71 10.03 -22.98
N LEU A 213 10.69 8.76 -22.60
CA LEU A 213 11.21 8.30 -21.30
C LEU A 213 12.69 8.70 -21.11
N ASN A 214 13.54 8.49 -22.12
CA ASN A 214 14.95 8.85 -22.07
C ASN A 214 15.14 10.37 -21.88
N HIS A 215 14.25 11.18 -22.48
CA HIS A 215 14.29 12.63 -22.27
C HIS A 215 13.99 13.01 -20.82
N PHE A 216 13.01 12.39 -20.17
CA PHE A 216 12.56 12.80 -18.83
C PHE A 216 13.30 12.11 -17.68
N ILE A 217 13.56 10.82 -17.77
CA ILE A 217 14.11 10.00 -16.68
C ILE A 217 15.43 9.29 -17.05
N GLY A 218 15.99 9.60 -18.22
CA GLY A 218 17.25 9.03 -18.69
C GLY A 218 17.11 7.63 -19.32
N GLU A 219 18.13 7.21 -20.05
CA GLU A 219 18.18 5.87 -20.64
C GLU A 219 18.69 4.86 -19.61
N PRO A 220 17.97 3.76 -19.37
CA PRO A 220 18.45 2.70 -18.49
C PRO A 220 19.76 2.07 -18.97
N PRO A 221 20.71 1.79 -18.09
CA PRO A 221 21.99 1.22 -18.47
C PRO A 221 21.83 -0.20 -19.01
N LYS A 222 22.57 -0.53 -20.09
CA LYS A 222 22.65 -1.90 -20.63
C LYS A 222 23.58 -2.77 -19.77
N THR A 223 24.62 -2.15 -19.25
CA THR A 223 25.61 -2.76 -18.35
C THR A 223 26.11 -1.73 -17.33
N PHE A 224 26.53 -2.18 -16.17
CA PHE A 224 27.11 -1.34 -15.12
C PHE A 224 28.10 -2.14 -14.27
N SER A 225 28.95 -1.46 -13.51
CA SER A 225 29.98 -2.12 -12.68
C SER A 225 29.46 -2.36 -11.26
N VAL A 226 29.61 -3.57 -10.76
CA VAL A 226 29.38 -3.96 -9.36
C VAL A 226 30.65 -4.62 -8.85
N ASP A 227 31.26 -4.08 -7.81
CA ASP A 227 32.51 -4.60 -7.22
C ASP A 227 33.60 -4.85 -8.30
N GLY A 228 33.72 -3.92 -9.28
CA GLY A 228 34.66 -3.98 -10.37
C GLY A 228 34.33 -5.00 -11.49
N LYS A 229 33.15 -5.63 -11.42
CA LYS A 229 32.67 -6.56 -12.46
C LYS A 229 31.55 -5.93 -13.27
N LEU A 230 31.67 -5.96 -14.60
CA LEU A 230 30.63 -5.52 -15.49
C LEU A 230 29.48 -6.53 -15.50
N MET A 231 28.24 -6.06 -15.30
CA MET A 231 27.03 -6.89 -15.27
C MET A 231 25.93 -6.22 -16.08
N THR A 232 25.07 -7.03 -16.67
CA THR A 232 23.76 -6.59 -17.16
C THR A 232 22.76 -6.52 -16.02
N PRO A 233 21.65 -5.79 -16.14
CA PRO A 233 20.58 -5.77 -15.12
C PRO A 233 20.02 -7.17 -14.78
N LYS A 234 19.94 -8.07 -15.76
CA LYS A 234 19.54 -9.47 -15.55
C LYS A 234 20.56 -10.24 -14.72
N GLU A 235 21.84 -10.12 -15.06
CA GLU A 235 22.90 -10.76 -14.29
C GLU A 235 22.96 -10.24 -12.85
N TYR A 236 22.71 -8.95 -12.65
CA TYR A 236 22.63 -8.38 -11.30
C TYR A 236 21.45 -8.99 -10.52
N PHE A 237 20.28 -9.09 -11.13
CA PHE A 237 19.12 -9.76 -10.53
C PHE A 237 19.44 -11.21 -10.15
N GLU A 238 19.99 -11.98 -11.08
CA GLU A 238 20.24 -13.43 -10.89
C GLU A 238 21.39 -13.70 -9.91
N LYS A 239 22.46 -12.91 -9.96
CA LYS A 239 23.70 -13.19 -9.22
C LYS A 239 23.80 -12.45 -7.88
N VAL A 240 23.16 -11.27 -7.77
CA VAL A 240 23.29 -10.39 -6.62
C VAL A 240 22.00 -10.30 -5.81
N VAL A 241 20.86 -10.00 -6.44
CA VAL A 241 19.55 -9.91 -5.79
C VAL A 241 19.06 -11.29 -5.36
N LYS A 242 19.08 -12.28 -6.24
CA LYS A 242 18.82 -13.71 -5.97
C LYS A 242 17.46 -14.00 -5.33
N LEU A 243 16.44 -13.21 -5.60
CA LEU A 243 15.09 -13.50 -5.14
C LEU A 243 14.43 -14.53 -6.07
N ASN A 244 13.80 -15.51 -5.47
CA ASN A 244 12.87 -16.40 -6.18
C ASN A 244 11.45 -15.87 -5.97
N PHE A 245 10.85 -15.33 -7.02
CA PHE A 245 9.52 -14.74 -6.92
C PHE A 245 8.39 -15.75 -6.72
N ASP A 246 8.64 -17.04 -6.93
CA ASP A 246 7.67 -18.09 -6.64
C ASP A 246 7.51 -18.32 -5.11
N ASP A 247 8.40 -17.72 -4.30
CA ASP A 247 8.30 -17.72 -2.85
C ASP A 247 7.38 -16.61 -2.31
N TYR A 248 6.79 -15.78 -3.17
CA TYR A 248 5.90 -14.68 -2.79
C TYR A 248 4.50 -14.92 -3.32
N VAL A 249 3.52 -14.52 -2.53
CA VAL A 249 2.10 -14.69 -2.85
C VAL A 249 1.35 -13.38 -2.59
N GLU A 250 0.34 -13.15 -3.40
CA GLU A 250 -0.59 -12.05 -3.22
C GLU A 250 -1.95 -12.53 -2.78
N PHE A 251 -2.52 -11.82 -1.83
CA PHE A 251 -3.87 -12.04 -1.33
C PHE A 251 -4.75 -10.83 -1.59
N MET A 252 -6.01 -11.11 -1.84
CA MET A 252 -7.09 -10.13 -1.81
C MET A 252 -8.24 -10.68 -0.98
N SER A 253 -9.19 -9.82 -0.61
CA SER A 253 -10.42 -10.25 0.06
C SER A 253 -11.61 -9.54 -0.59
N CYS A 254 -12.28 -10.22 -1.52
CA CYS A 254 -13.41 -9.74 -2.30
C CYS A 254 -14.55 -10.76 -2.28
N MET A 255 -15.73 -10.36 -1.79
CA MET A 255 -16.90 -11.25 -1.71
C MET A 255 -17.46 -11.64 -3.09
N GLU A 256 -17.21 -10.84 -4.10
CA GLU A 256 -17.68 -11.09 -5.47
C GLU A 256 -16.90 -12.18 -6.22
N LYS A 257 -15.77 -12.63 -5.66
CA LYS A 257 -14.95 -13.70 -6.22
C LYS A 257 -14.99 -14.93 -5.29
N PRO A 258 -14.86 -16.14 -5.84
CA PRO A 258 -14.80 -17.36 -5.01
C PRO A 258 -13.64 -17.30 -4.03
N TYR A 259 -13.90 -17.59 -2.75
CA TYR A 259 -12.84 -17.73 -1.76
C TYR A 259 -12.00 -18.98 -1.96
N PHE A 260 -10.75 -18.92 -1.47
CA PHE A 260 -9.74 -19.99 -1.58
C PHE A 260 -9.40 -20.38 -3.02
N LYS A 261 -9.57 -19.45 -3.95
CA LYS A 261 -9.22 -19.60 -5.36
C LYS A 261 -8.36 -18.42 -5.83
N MET A 262 -7.56 -18.71 -6.85
CA MET A 262 -6.90 -17.65 -7.61
C MET A 262 -7.95 -16.90 -8.42
N ALA A 263 -7.90 -15.57 -8.38
CA ALA A 263 -8.81 -14.72 -9.12
C ALA A 263 -8.13 -13.41 -9.55
N GLU A 264 -8.74 -12.73 -10.49
CA GLU A 264 -8.33 -11.40 -10.91
C GLU A 264 -8.79 -10.36 -9.89
N PHE A 265 -7.88 -9.48 -9.47
CA PHE A 265 -8.21 -8.25 -8.77
C PHE A 265 -8.60 -7.21 -9.81
N GLU A 266 -9.90 -6.95 -9.95
CA GLU A 266 -10.47 -6.13 -11.02
C GLU A 266 -10.41 -4.63 -10.68
N VAL A 267 -9.19 -4.09 -10.70
CA VAL A 267 -8.92 -2.66 -10.53
C VAL A 267 -8.16 -2.11 -11.75
N PRO A 268 -8.26 -0.80 -12.04
CA PRO A 268 -7.59 -0.21 -13.21
C PRO A 268 -6.08 -0.44 -13.25
N ASP A 269 -5.43 -0.50 -12.10
CA ASP A 269 -4.00 -0.64 -11.96
C ASP A 269 -3.50 -2.07 -12.22
N ASN A 270 -4.39 -3.08 -12.15
CA ASN A 270 -4.14 -4.42 -12.68
C ASN A 270 -4.37 -4.46 -14.21
N TRP A 271 -3.75 -3.53 -14.91
CA TRP A 271 -3.96 -3.28 -16.35
C TRP A 271 -3.62 -4.48 -17.25
N TRP A 272 -2.85 -5.44 -16.78
CA TRP A 272 -2.53 -6.68 -17.53
C TRP A 272 -3.43 -7.85 -17.14
N HIS A 273 -4.45 -7.63 -16.28
CA HIS A 273 -5.42 -8.61 -15.83
C HIS A 273 -4.79 -9.86 -15.20
N SER A 274 -3.82 -9.65 -14.29
CA SER A 274 -3.26 -10.75 -13.50
C SER A 274 -4.36 -11.43 -12.69
N LYS A 275 -4.29 -12.77 -12.68
CA LYS A 275 -5.16 -13.62 -11.87
C LYS A 275 -4.39 -14.27 -10.72
N ASP A 276 -3.22 -13.75 -10.42
CA ASP A 276 -2.29 -14.33 -9.43
C ASP A 276 -2.57 -13.82 -8.01
N TYR A 277 -3.86 -13.60 -7.68
CA TYR A 277 -4.30 -13.19 -6.35
C TYR A 277 -5.10 -14.32 -5.70
N TYR A 278 -4.65 -14.78 -4.52
CA TYR A 278 -5.46 -15.67 -3.68
C TYR A 278 -6.58 -14.88 -3.03
N ASN A 279 -7.83 -15.18 -3.39
CA ASN A 279 -8.98 -14.57 -2.73
C ASN A 279 -9.33 -15.35 -1.46
N ILE A 280 -9.32 -14.68 -0.31
CA ILE A 280 -9.56 -15.27 1.00
C ILE A 280 -10.59 -14.45 1.81
N PRO A 281 -11.31 -15.09 2.76
CA PRO A 281 -12.18 -14.35 3.69
C PRO A 281 -11.43 -13.27 4.46
N LEU A 282 -12.13 -12.22 4.86
CA LEU A 282 -11.53 -11.08 5.56
C LEU A 282 -10.84 -11.46 6.86
N ASP A 283 -11.38 -12.41 7.61
CA ASP A 283 -10.77 -12.87 8.87
C ASP A 283 -9.44 -13.61 8.59
N ASP A 284 -9.36 -14.42 7.53
CA ASP A 284 -8.12 -15.07 7.10
C ASP A 284 -7.11 -14.05 6.55
N PHE A 285 -7.58 -13.00 5.85
CA PHE A 285 -6.76 -11.90 5.39
C PHE A 285 -6.08 -11.18 6.56
N MET A 286 -6.85 -10.79 7.58
CA MET A 286 -6.32 -10.14 8.78
C MET A 286 -5.43 -11.07 9.61
N ALA A 287 -5.80 -12.34 9.77
CA ALA A 287 -4.98 -13.33 10.46
C ALA A 287 -3.64 -13.57 9.75
N GLY A 288 -3.64 -13.67 8.42
CA GLY A 288 -2.45 -13.83 7.60
C GLY A 288 -1.50 -12.64 7.73
N LEU A 289 -2.03 -11.42 7.63
CA LEU A 289 -1.26 -10.20 7.80
C LEU A 289 -0.65 -10.10 9.20
N LYS A 290 -1.46 -10.27 10.24
CA LYS A 290 -1.04 -10.24 11.65
C LYS A 290 0.03 -11.29 11.94
N LYS A 291 -0.17 -12.53 11.48
CA LYS A 291 0.80 -13.61 11.64
C LYS A 291 2.11 -13.30 10.94
N SER A 292 2.07 -12.76 9.73
CA SER A 292 3.26 -12.43 8.94
C SER A 292 4.15 -11.45 9.69
N VAL A 293 3.62 -10.33 10.15
CA VAL A 293 4.44 -9.34 10.85
C VAL A 293 4.93 -9.84 12.21
N ARG A 294 4.14 -10.63 12.94
CA ARG A 294 4.57 -11.21 14.21
C ARG A 294 5.63 -12.30 14.05
N SER A 295 5.76 -12.88 12.85
CA SER A 295 6.75 -13.91 12.52
C SER A 295 8.04 -13.36 11.88
N GLY A 296 8.20 -12.03 11.82
CA GLY A 296 9.44 -11.44 11.34
C GLY A 296 9.45 -11.07 9.85
N TYR A 297 8.28 -11.06 9.20
CA TYR A 297 8.16 -10.65 7.80
C TYR A 297 7.59 -9.26 7.68
N THR A 298 8.09 -8.50 6.72
CA THR A 298 7.41 -7.29 6.26
C THR A 298 6.36 -7.64 5.22
N VAL A 299 5.45 -6.72 4.90
CA VAL A 299 4.34 -6.97 3.98
C VAL A 299 4.14 -5.77 3.07
N CYS A 300 4.04 -5.99 1.76
CA CYS A 300 3.58 -4.96 0.84
C CYS A 300 2.05 -4.98 0.81
N ILE A 301 1.39 -3.87 1.13
CA ILE A 301 -0.08 -3.77 1.18
C ILE A 301 -0.58 -2.64 0.30
N GLY A 302 -1.76 -2.79 -0.28
CA GLY A 302 -2.43 -1.79 -1.11
C GLY A 302 -3.88 -1.58 -0.70
N GLY A 303 -4.39 -0.38 -0.95
CA GLY A 303 -5.77 0.01 -0.68
C GLY A 303 -5.96 1.51 -0.63
N ASP A 304 -6.94 1.97 0.15
CA ASP A 304 -7.38 3.36 0.21
C ASP A 304 -6.71 4.14 1.34
N VAL A 305 -6.10 5.29 0.99
CA VAL A 305 -5.50 6.24 1.95
C VAL A 305 -6.09 7.64 1.87
N SER A 306 -7.21 7.81 1.18
CA SER A 306 -7.85 9.12 0.95
C SER A 306 -8.94 9.51 1.97
N GLU A 307 -8.99 8.86 3.11
CA GLU A 307 -10.08 8.88 4.08
C GLU A 307 -10.01 9.99 5.15
N ALA A 308 -11.15 10.25 5.79
CA ALA A 308 -11.23 11.24 6.88
C ALA A 308 -10.40 10.84 8.12
N GLY A 309 -10.21 9.54 8.34
CA GLY A 309 -9.48 8.99 9.49
C GLY A 309 -7.98 8.86 9.29
N ILE A 310 -7.44 9.27 8.13
CA ILE A 310 -6.00 9.39 7.94
C ILE A 310 -5.57 10.84 8.06
N ASP A 311 -4.58 11.11 8.89
CA ASP A 311 -4.05 12.45 9.10
C ASP A 311 -2.53 12.46 8.94
N GLY A 312 -2.05 13.26 7.97
CA GLY A 312 -0.63 13.35 7.64
C GLY A 312 0.20 14.10 8.68
N HIS A 313 -0.40 14.98 9.50
CA HIS A 313 0.31 15.72 10.54
C HIS A 313 0.40 14.92 11.85
N GLU A 314 -0.64 14.16 12.18
CA GLU A 314 -0.58 13.21 13.29
C GLU A 314 0.20 11.94 12.92
N GLY A 315 0.29 11.61 11.64
CA GLY A 315 0.93 10.39 11.15
C GLY A 315 0.13 9.12 11.46
N VAL A 316 -1.20 9.23 11.50
CA VAL A 316 -2.09 8.16 12.00
C VAL A 316 -3.19 7.88 11.00
N ALA A 317 -3.59 6.60 10.92
CA ALA A 317 -4.79 6.16 10.20
C ALA A 317 -5.66 5.29 11.11
N MET A 318 -6.91 5.72 11.30
CA MET A 318 -7.96 5.05 12.08
C MET A 318 -9.29 5.14 11.33
N VAL A 319 -10.23 4.26 11.67
CA VAL A 319 -11.60 4.39 11.18
C VAL A 319 -12.40 5.23 12.19
N PRO A 320 -12.95 6.40 11.78
CA PRO A 320 -13.77 7.22 12.66
C PRO A 320 -15.09 6.52 13.01
N SER A 321 -15.55 6.63 14.25
CA SER A 321 -16.84 6.05 14.67
C SER A 321 -18.04 6.71 13.98
N PHE A 322 -17.89 7.92 13.48
CA PHE A 322 -18.93 8.58 12.69
C PHE A 322 -19.03 8.04 11.23
N ASP A 323 -17.99 7.35 10.72
CA ASP A 323 -18.07 6.57 9.48
C ASP A 323 -18.71 5.20 9.79
N ILE A 324 -18.05 4.39 10.62
CA ILE A 324 -18.56 3.09 11.05
C ILE A 324 -17.93 2.70 12.40
N PRO A 325 -18.75 2.25 13.41
CA PRO A 325 -18.21 1.71 14.63
C PRO A 325 -17.38 0.42 14.39
N SER A 326 -16.32 0.24 15.16
CA SER A 326 -15.35 -0.88 15.02
C SER A 326 -16.02 -2.26 14.97
N ASN A 327 -17.06 -2.50 15.79
CA ASN A 327 -17.78 -3.76 15.86
C ASN A 327 -18.68 -4.06 14.64
N TYR A 328 -18.84 -3.11 13.72
CA TYR A 328 -19.56 -3.30 12.45
C TYR A 328 -18.63 -3.45 11.24
N ILE A 329 -17.30 -3.44 11.47
CA ILE A 329 -16.32 -3.65 10.38
C ILE A 329 -16.23 -5.15 10.10
N ASP A 330 -16.91 -5.57 9.04
CA ASP A 330 -16.95 -6.94 8.53
C ASP A 330 -16.74 -6.99 7.02
N GLU A 331 -16.86 -8.17 6.43
CA GLU A 331 -16.74 -8.36 4.97
C GLU A 331 -17.76 -7.55 4.19
N SER A 332 -19.01 -7.48 4.66
CA SER A 332 -20.08 -6.76 3.97
C SER A 332 -19.81 -5.25 3.99
N ALA A 333 -19.37 -4.71 5.14
CA ALA A 333 -19.03 -3.30 5.27
C ALA A 333 -17.85 -2.90 4.35
N ARG A 334 -16.83 -3.78 4.22
CA ARG A 334 -15.70 -3.61 3.33
C ARG A 334 -16.13 -3.70 1.87
N GLN A 335 -16.82 -4.79 1.47
CA GLN A 335 -17.25 -5.00 0.09
C GLN A 335 -18.19 -3.90 -0.39
N TYR A 336 -19.13 -3.46 0.46
CA TYR A 336 -20.04 -2.36 0.12
C TYR A 336 -19.27 -1.09 -0.27
N ARG A 337 -18.22 -0.73 0.49
CA ARG A 337 -17.40 0.45 0.19
C ARG A 337 -16.57 0.31 -1.07
N PHE A 338 -16.02 -0.87 -1.31
CA PHE A 338 -15.28 -1.17 -2.53
C PHE A 338 -16.20 -1.11 -3.76
N THR A 339 -17.36 -1.76 -3.69
CA THR A 339 -18.30 -1.82 -4.81
C THR A 339 -18.92 -0.45 -5.17
N ASN A 340 -19.13 0.42 -4.18
CA ASN A 340 -19.68 1.76 -4.43
C ASN A 340 -18.61 2.84 -4.67
N GLY A 341 -17.32 2.47 -4.67
CA GLY A 341 -16.21 3.35 -4.96
C GLY A 341 -15.84 4.33 -3.83
N THR A 342 -16.35 4.14 -2.60
CA THR A 342 -15.91 4.92 -1.43
C THR A 342 -14.65 4.34 -0.77
N THR A 343 -14.23 3.17 -1.16
CA THR A 343 -12.90 2.60 -0.91
C THR A 343 -12.34 2.19 -2.26
N GLY A 344 -11.21 2.74 -2.64
CA GLY A 344 -10.51 2.46 -3.89
C GLY A 344 -9.15 1.81 -3.66
N ASP A 345 -8.56 1.30 -4.72
CA ASP A 345 -7.16 0.93 -4.75
C ASP A 345 -6.37 2.14 -5.26
N ASP A 346 -5.93 2.99 -4.33
CA ASP A 346 -5.31 4.27 -4.65
C ASP A 346 -3.85 4.39 -4.18
N HIS A 347 -3.38 3.47 -3.31
CA HIS A 347 -2.04 3.59 -2.76
C HIS A 347 -1.43 2.26 -2.31
N GLY A 348 -0.18 2.02 -2.73
CA GLY A 348 0.67 0.93 -2.24
C GLY A 348 1.65 1.40 -1.16
N ILE A 349 1.76 0.65 -0.06
CA ILE A 349 2.58 0.97 1.11
C ILE A 349 3.31 -0.27 1.65
N HIS A 350 4.35 -0.06 2.46
CA HIS A 350 5.16 -1.14 3.03
C HIS A 350 4.99 -1.20 4.55
N LEU A 351 4.39 -2.27 5.05
CA LEU A 351 4.22 -2.55 6.46
C LEU A 351 5.51 -3.16 7.01
N VAL A 352 6.16 -2.47 7.96
CA VAL A 352 7.51 -2.79 8.44
C VAL A 352 7.59 -3.11 9.92
N GLY A 353 6.48 -3.05 10.64
CA GLY A 353 6.47 -3.35 12.07
C GLY A 353 5.07 -3.33 12.67
N TYR A 354 4.99 -3.69 13.94
CA TYR A 354 3.72 -3.72 14.69
C TYR A 354 3.91 -3.40 16.17
N VAL A 355 2.82 -2.98 16.81
CA VAL A 355 2.69 -2.88 18.26
C VAL A 355 1.23 -3.17 18.63
N GLU A 356 1.01 -3.73 19.81
CA GLU A 356 -0.33 -3.86 20.40
C GLU A 356 -0.55 -2.74 21.42
N LYS A 357 -1.64 -2.00 21.26
CA LYS A 357 -2.00 -0.90 22.16
C LYS A 357 -3.50 -0.87 22.36
N ASP A 358 -3.95 -0.87 23.63
CA ASP A 358 -5.37 -0.88 24.02
C ASP A 358 -6.19 -2.04 23.39
N GLY A 359 -5.56 -3.22 23.28
CA GLY A 359 -6.19 -4.42 22.72
C GLY A 359 -6.37 -4.38 21.19
N LYS A 360 -5.76 -3.42 20.52
CA LYS A 360 -5.74 -3.28 19.06
C LYS A 360 -4.31 -3.41 18.52
N ASP A 361 -4.18 -4.05 17.36
CA ASP A 361 -2.92 -4.02 16.64
C ASP A 361 -2.76 -2.69 15.89
N TRP A 362 -1.53 -2.19 15.92
CA TRP A 362 -1.08 -1.04 15.16
C TRP A 362 0.08 -1.46 14.28
N TYR A 363 0.09 -0.97 13.07
CA TYR A 363 1.10 -1.30 12.09
C TYR A 363 1.93 -0.08 11.73
N LEU A 364 3.25 -0.25 11.76
CA LEU A 364 4.19 0.76 11.27
C LEU A 364 4.26 0.65 9.75
N ILE A 365 3.83 1.69 9.09
CA ILE A 365 3.80 1.80 7.64
C ILE A 365 4.93 2.71 7.18
N LYS A 366 5.79 2.19 6.30
CA LYS A 366 6.72 3.00 5.52
C LYS A 366 6.03 3.42 4.22
N ASP A 367 6.00 4.72 3.98
CA ASP A 367 5.24 5.34 2.91
C ASP A 367 6.11 6.27 2.04
N SER A 368 5.84 6.29 0.73
CA SER A 368 6.47 7.18 -0.25
C SER A 368 5.64 8.42 -0.57
N GLY A 369 4.37 8.43 -0.18
CA GLY A 369 3.44 9.52 -0.44
C GLY A 369 3.77 10.80 0.31
N SER A 370 3.28 11.92 -0.20
CA SER A 370 3.52 13.25 0.38
C SER A 370 2.81 13.45 1.72
N GLY A 371 1.69 12.73 1.96
CA GLY A 371 0.91 12.83 3.19
C GLY A 371 1.71 12.47 4.43
N SER A 372 2.54 11.42 4.36
CA SER A 372 3.37 10.96 5.47
C SER A 372 4.55 11.89 5.82
N ARG A 373 4.78 12.94 5.05
CA ARG A 373 5.97 13.80 5.18
C ARG A 373 5.79 14.99 6.11
N ASN A 374 4.56 15.23 6.57
CA ASN A 374 4.21 16.42 7.37
C ASN A 374 4.13 16.14 8.88
N ASN A 375 4.45 14.93 9.32
CA ASN A 375 4.46 14.53 10.74
C ASN A 375 5.89 14.51 11.33
N LYS A 376 5.98 14.14 12.62
CA LYS A 376 7.26 14.05 13.36
C LYS A 376 8.17 12.91 12.89
N HIS A 377 7.64 11.95 12.13
CA HIS A 377 8.35 10.79 11.58
C HIS A 377 8.16 10.74 10.07
N PRO A 378 8.77 11.66 9.29
CA PRO A 378 8.52 11.79 7.85
C PRO A 378 8.71 10.49 7.09
N GLY A 379 7.68 10.08 6.35
CA GLY A 379 7.65 8.83 5.60
C GLY A 379 7.12 7.63 6.38
N TYR A 380 6.53 7.86 7.56
CA TYR A 380 5.86 6.82 8.33
C TYR A 380 4.43 7.21 8.70
N TYR A 381 3.59 6.17 8.79
CA TYR A 381 2.25 6.21 9.37
C TYR A 381 2.08 5.10 10.41
N PHE A 382 1.17 5.32 11.35
CA PHE A 382 0.71 4.33 12.33
C PHE A 382 -0.74 3.95 11.99
N PHE A 383 -0.91 2.77 11.38
CA PHE A 383 -2.24 2.29 10.96
C PHE A 383 -2.83 1.40 12.02
N GLN A 384 -4.05 1.73 12.49
CA GLN A 384 -4.81 0.85 13.36
C GLN A 384 -5.39 -0.34 12.58
N GLU A 385 -5.53 -1.50 13.21
CA GLU A 385 -6.06 -2.72 12.58
C GLU A 385 -7.43 -2.54 11.92
N ASP A 386 -8.32 -1.72 12.52
CA ASP A 386 -9.63 -1.43 11.92
C ASP A 386 -9.51 -0.72 10.58
N TYR A 387 -8.51 0.18 10.44
CA TYR A 387 -8.25 0.84 9.17
C TYR A 387 -7.77 -0.17 8.13
N VAL A 388 -6.83 -1.03 8.49
CA VAL A 388 -6.34 -2.10 7.62
C VAL A 388 -7.49 -3.04 7.23
N LYS A 389 -8.30 -3.45 8.19
CA LYS A 389 -9.44 -4.35 7.98
C LYS A 389 -10.47 -3.77 7.00
N LEU A 390 -10.76 -2.46 7.08
CA LEU A 390 -11.79 -1.81 6.28
C LEU A 390 -11.28 -1.33 4.92
N LYS A 391 -10.03 -0.82 4.84
CA LYS A 391 -9.54 -0.02 3.72
C LYS A 391 -8.42 -0.67 2.90
N MET A 392 -7.66 -1.63 3.45
CA MET A 392 -6.60 -2.29 2.70
C MET A 392 -7.16 -3.49 1.92
N LEU A 393 -6.95 -3.50 0.60
CA LEU A 393 -7.63 -4.42 -0.32
C LEU A 393 -6.79 -5.66 -0.65
N GLY A 394 -5.49 -5.54 -0.71
CA GLY A 394 -4.57 -6.61 -1.05
C GLY A 394 -3.26 -6.55 -0.27
N PHE A 395 -2.54 -7.67 -0.21
CA PHE A 395 -1.18 -7.70 0.29
C PHE A 395 -0.32 -8.79 -0.35
N MET A 396 0.98 -8.51 -0.50
CA MET A 396 2.01 -9.45 -0.92
C MET A 396 2.93 -9.79 0.24
N VAL A 397 3.26 -11.06 0.39
CA VAL A 397 4.14 -11.56 1.45
C VAL A 397 4.89 -12.82 1.02
N HIS A 398 5.97 -13.15 1.73
CA HIS A 398 6.65 -14.43 1.55
C HIS A 398 5.76 -15.59 2.00
N ARG A 399 5.62 -16.64 1.17
CA ARG A 399 4.69 -17.76 1.38
C ARG A 399 4.90 -18.52 2.69
N ASP A 400 6.14 -18.51 3.22
CA ASP A 400 6.44 -19.17 4.50
C ASP A 400 5.70 -18.57 5.68
N ALA A 401 5.36 -17.29 5.62
CA ALA A 401 4.60 -16.59 6.67
C ALA A 401 3.13 -17.03 6.73
N VAL A 402 2.60 -17.57 5.62
CA VAL A 402 1.16 -17.82 5.39
C VAL A 402 0.88 -19.25 4.90
N LYS A 403 1.75 -20.19 5.23
CA LYS A 403 1.65 -21.61 4.78
C LYS A 403 0.30 -22.25 5.06
N GLU A 404 -0.31 -21.97 6.21
CA GLU A 404 -1.60 -22.57 6.56
C GLU A 404 -2.72 -22.05 5.67
N ILE A 405 -2.71 -20.76 5.33
CA ILE A 405 -3.71 -20.14 4.45
C ILE A 405 -3.55 -20.70 3.02
N ILE A 406 -2.32 -20.85 2.55
CA ILE A 406 -2.05 -21.44 1.23
C ILE A 406 -2.56 -22.89 1.16
N LYS A 407 -2.44 -23.69 2.23
CA LYS A 407 -3.01 -25.03 2.28
C LYS A 407 -4.52 -25.03 2.13
N LEU A 408 -5.22 -24.11 2.79
CA LEU A 408 -6.68 -23.99 2.64
C LEU A 408 -7.08 -23.68 1.19
N THR A 409 -6.26 -22.90 0.46
CA THR A 409 -6.53 -22.60 -0.96
C THR A 409 -6.24 -23.81 -1.86
N ALA A 410 -5.24 -24.62 -1.54
CA ALA A 410 -4.89 -25.83 -2.30
C ALA A 410 -5.91 -26.97 -2.10
N ASP A 411 -6.48 -27.08 -0.89
CA ASP A 411 -7.42 -28.13 -0.50
C ASP A 411 -8.89 -27.75 -0.82
N ALA A 412 -9.15 -26.54 -1.31
CA ALA A 412 -10.51 -26.11 -1.63
C ALA A 412 -11.10 -26.93 -2.79
N PRO A 413 -12.27 -27.58 -2.61
CA PRO A 413 -12.88 -28.40 -3.66
C PRO A 413 -13.16 -27.55 -4.92
N GLU A 414 -12.89 -28.11 -6.08
CA GLU A 414 -13.36 -27.54 -7.34
C GLU A 414 -14.90 -27.58 -7.35
N LYS A 415 -15.54 -26.43 -7.34
CA LYS A 415 -17.00 -26.29 -7.46
C LYS A 415 -17.39 -26.14 -8.90
#